data_5d2253235f448e5deb6672afd75a72c7
#
_entry.id   5d2253235f448e5deb6672afd75a72c7
#
_cell.length_a   1.000
_cell.length_b   1.000
_cell.length_c   1.000
_cell.angle_alpha   90.00
_cell.angle_beta   90.00
_cell.angle_gamma   90.00
#
_symmetry.space_group_name_H-M   'P 1'
#
loop_
_entity.id
_entity.type
_entity.pdbx_description
1 polymer ?
#
loop_
_entity_poly.entity_id
_entity_poly.type
_entity_poly.pdbx_seq_one_letter_code
_entity_poly.pdbx_strand_id
1 'polypeptide(L)'
;MLAVTAADGVRLQLHDGEHRYEVIDGMASWWCQIHGYRNPVLDEAVSRQSSQFSHVMFGGLTHQAAVDAVKALVDLAPEPLDRVFLADSGSVGVEVSLKLAR
;
A
#
# COMPACT_ATOMS: atom_id res chain seq x y z
N MET A 1 -19.60 -3.57 19.11
CA MET A 1 -18.48 -3.56 18.11
C MET A 1 -17.69 -2.30 18.34
N LEU A 2 -16.35 -2.37 18.35
CA LEU A 2 -15.52 -1.19 18.50
C LEU A 2 -15.34 -0.49 17.16
N ALA A 3 -15.53 0.83 17.13
CA ALA A 3 -15.27 1.66 15.97
C ALA A 3 -13.95 2.40 16.13
N VAL A 4 -13.10 2.42 15.09
CA VAL A 4 -11.91 3.26 15.06
C VAL A 4 -12.35 4.67 14.63
N THR A 5 -12.07 5.67 15.45
CA THR A 5 -12.43 7.06 15.19
C THR A 5 -11.25 7.92 14.77
N ALA A 6 -10.04 7.53 15.12
CA ALA A 6 -8.78 8.15 14.70
C ALA A 6 -7.63 7.16 14.88
N ALA A 7 -6.53 7.43 14.19
CA ALA A 7 -5.28 6.69 14.34
C ALA A 7 -4.09 7.64 14.12
N ASP A 8 -3.01 7.45 14.88
CA ASP A 8 -1.76 8.21 14.72
C ASP A 8 -0.57 7.40 15.26
N GLY A 9 0.53 7.37 14.54
CA GLY A 9 1.70 6.58 14.91
C GLY A 9 1.33 5.12 15.10
N VAL A 10 1.41 4.62 16.34
CA VAL A 10 1.04 3.24 16.71
C VAL A 10 -0.27 3.16 17.50
N ARG A 11 -1.02 4.26 17.60
CA ARG A 11 -2.19 4.40 18.48
C ARG A 11 -3.47 4.44 17.68
N LEU A 12 -4.50 3.78 18.24
CA LEU A 12 -5.87 3.84 17.73
C LEU A 12 -6.77 4.47 18.81
N GLN A 13 -7.67 5.34 18.35
CA GLN A 13 -8.79 5.84 19.15
C GLN A 13 -10.02 5.01 18.82
N LEU A 14 -10.52 4.30 19.80
CA LEU A 14 -11.67 3.41 19.69
C LEU A 14 -12.88 3.98 20.39
N HIS A 15 -14.07 3.62 19.94
CA HIS A 15 -15.36 3.97 20.55
C HIS A 15 -16.32 2.78 20.48
N ASP A 16 -16.99 2.47 21.61
CA ASP A 16 -17.94 1.34 21.71
C ASP A 16 -19.41 1.74 21.65
N GLY A 17 -19.68 3.03 21.54
CA GLY A 17 -21.02 3.63 21.61
C GLY A 17 -21.18 4.51 22.86
N GLU A 18 -20.44 4.25 23.92
CA GLU A 18 -20.51 4.98 25.20
C GLU A 18 -19.16 5.57 25.60
N HIS A 19 -18.09 4.81 25.44
CA HIS A 19 -16.75 5.17 25.91
C HIS A 19 -15.75 5.28 24.78
N ARG A 20 -14.69 6.06 25.02
CA ARG A 20 -13.53 6.17 24.14
C ARG A 20 -12.32 5.53 24.81
N TYR A 21 -11.54 4.83 23.99
CA TYR A 21 -10.33 4.14 24.42
C TYR A 21 -9.17 4.54 23.53
N GLU A 22 -8.00 4.73 24.10
CA GLU A 22 -6.77 4.76 23.34
C GLU A 22 -6.04 3.44 23.54
N VAL A 23 -5.65 2.79 22.44
CA VAL A 23 -4.93 1.52 22.46
C VAL A 23 -3.72 1.57 21.53
N ILE A 24 -2.73 0.73 21.79
CA ILE A 24 -1.60 0.49 20.89
C ILE A 24 -1.97 -0.64 19.95
N ASP A 25 -1.82 -0.41 18.67
CA ASP A 25 -1.96 -1.46 17.66
C ASP A 25 -0.65 -2.25 17.51
N GLY A 26 -0.51 -3.29 18.32
CA GLY A 26 0.67 -4.17 18.32
C GLY A 26 0.80 -5.06 17.08
N MET A 27 -0.24 -5.10 16.22
CA MET A 27 -0.23 -5.88 14.98
C MET A 27 -0.06 -5.03 13.72
N ALA A 28 0.07 -3.72 13.86
CA ALA A 28 0.19 -2.77 12.76
C ALA A 28 -0.88 -3.00 11.66
N SER A 29 -2.15 -3.15 12.08
CA SER A 29 -3.28 -3.49 11.21
C SER A 29 -2.95 -4.64 10.25
N TRP A 30 -2.55 -5.76 10.84
CA TRP A 30 -2.15 -6.94 10.07
C TRP A 30 -0.98 -6.68 9.11
N TRP A 31 0.04 -5.96 9.64
CA TRP A 31 1.27 -5.58 8.93
C TRP A 31 1.12 -4.52 7.83
N CYS A 32 -0.07 -3.96 7.66
CA CYS A 32 -0.29 -2.93 6.65
C CYS A 32 0.23 -1.55 7.09
N GLN A 33 0.41 -1.32 8.40
CA GLN A 33 0.83 -0.03 8.96
C GLN A 33 2.26 -0.09 9.55
N ILE A 34 3.19 -0.69 8.82
CA ILE A 34 4.59 -0.85 9.26
C ILE A 34 5.33 0.47 9.50
N HIS A 35 4.89 1.55 8.87
CA HIS A 35 5.42 2.90 9.05
C HIS A 35 4.59 3.75 10.03
N GLY A 36 3.62 3.14 10.70
CA GLY A 36 2.65 3.81 11.55
C GLY A 36 1.51 4.48 10.77
N TYR A 37 0.44 4.80 11.51
CA TYR A 37 -0.70 5.54 10.97
C TYR A 37 -0.32 7.00 10.72
N ARG A 38 -0.89 7.58 9.70
CA ARG A 38 -0.69 8.98 9.35
C ARG A 38 0.79 9.37 9.16
N ASN A 39 1.55 8.48 8.53
CA ASN A 39 2.92 8.81 8.15
C ASN A 39 2.90 9.97 7.14
N PRO A 40 3.50 11.12 7.48
CA PRO A 40 3.35 12.33 6.66
C PRO A 40 3.92 12.18 5.25
N VAL A 41 4.96 11.37 5.07
CA VAL A 41 5.56 11.13 3.74
C VAL A 41 4.59 10.35 2.85
N LEU A 42 3.92 9.33 3.41
CA LEU A 42 2.94 8.53 2.68
C LEU A 42 1.65 9.33 2.41
N ASP A 43 1.13 10.03 3.42
CA ASP A 43 -0.07 10.87 3.29
C ASP A 43 0.13 11.96 2.22
N GLU A 44 1.29 12.61 2.20
CA GLU A 44 1.64 13.61 1.19
C GLU A 44 1.75 13.00 -0.21
N ALA A 45 2.39 11.83 -0.34
CA ALA A 45 2.52 11.16 -1.63
C ALA A 45 1.14 10.79 -2.23
N VAL A 46 0.24 10.24 -1.40
CA VAL A 46 -1.14 9.93 -1.81
C VAL A 46 -1.90 11.19 -2.18
N SER A 47 -1.84 12.24 -1.34
CA SER A 47 -2.51 13.51 -1.59
C SER A 47 -2.04 14.16 -2.89
N ARG A 48 -0.74 14.19 -3.13
CA ARG A 48 -0.14 14.73 -4.35
C ARG A 48 -0.59 13.96 -5.60
N GLN A 49 -0.55 12.61 -5.55
CA GLN A 49 -0.97 11.80 -6.69
C GLN A 49 -2.46 11.93 -6.96
N SER A 50 -3.30 11.92 -5.92
CA SER A 50 -4.76 12.04 -6.08
C SER A 50 -5.20 13.39 -6.64
N SER A 51 -4.40 14.45 -6.42
CA SER A 51 -4.66 15.77 -7.02
C SER A 51 -4.42 15.84 -8.53
N GLN A 52 -3.68 14.87 -9.09
CA GLN A 52 -3.43 14.76 -10.53
C GLN A 52 -4.44 13.80 -11.18
N PHE A 53 -4.45 12.55 -10.72
CA PHE A 53 -5.40 11.50 -11.13
C PHE A 53 -5.24 10.30 -10.19
N SER A 54 -6.32 9.51 -10.06
CA SER A 54 -6.33 8.32 -9.22
C SER A 54 -5.82 7.06 -9.94
N HIS A 55 -6.13 6.94 -11.24
CA HIS A 55 -5.77 5.78 -12.04
C HIS A 55 -5.78 6.09 -13.53
N VAL A 56 -4.89 5.44 -14.27
CA VAL A 56 -4.96 5.27 -15.74
C VAL A 56 -4.64 3.82 -16.09
N MET A 57 -5.27 3.29 -17.12
CA MET A 57 -4.99 1.93 -17.62
C MET A 57 -3.56 1.84 -18.18
N PHE A 58 -2.93 0.66 -18.07
CA PHE A 58 -1.62 0.40 -18.66
C PHE A 58 -1.67 -0.13 -20.11
N GLY A 59 -2.82 -0.12 -20.76
CA GLY A 59 -2.99 -0.50 -22.16
C GLY A 59 -2.42 0.56 -23.11
N GLY A 60 -1.11 0.61 -23.28
CA GLY A 60 -0.40 1.59 -24.09
C GLY A 60 -0.13 2.93 -23.39
N LEU A 61 -0.48 3.04 -22.11
CA LEU A 61 -0.23 4.22 -21.27
C LEU A 61 0.63 3.84 -20.07
N THR A 62 1.30 4.82 -19.49
CA THR A 62 2.01 4.71 -18.20
C THR A 62 2.00 6.05 -17.47
N HIS A 63 2.51 6.08 -16.26
CA HIS A 63 2.66 7.31 -15.46
C HIS A 63 3.88 7.24 -14.56
N GLN A 64 4.38 8.40 -14.14
CA GLN A 64 5.65 8.51 -13.45
C GLN A 64 5.69 7.68 -12.15
N ALA A 65 4.64 7.69 -11.34
CA ALA A 65 4.61 6.92 -10.11
C ALA A 65 4.78 5.40 -10.35
N ALA A 66 4.22 4.85 -11.43
CA ALA A 66 4.42 3.44 -11.79
C ALA A 66 5.86 3.18 -12.27
N VAL A 67 6.42 4.08 -13.07
CA VAL A 67 7.82 3.98 -13.55
C VAL A 67 8.79 3.99 -12.38
N ASP A 68 8.62 4.90 -11.43
CA ASP A 68 9.49 5.02 -10.25
C ASP A 68 9.39 3.78 -9.35
N ALA A 69 8.17 3.28 -9.13
CA ALA A 69 7.95 2.06 -8.35
C ALA A 69 8.58 0.82 -9.01
N VAL A 70 8.39 0.66 -10.32
CA VAL A 70 8.98 -0.45 -11.09
C VAL A 70 10.51 -0.38 -11.07
N LYS A 71 11.07 0.81 -11.25
CA LYS A 71 12.52 1.00 -11.19
C LYS A 71 13.08 0.63 -9.80
N ALA A 72 12.45 1.13 -8.74
CA ALA A 72 12.87 0.80 -7.38
C ALA A 72 12.79 -0.71 -7.08
N LEU A 73 11.77 -1.40 -7.60
CA LEU A 73 11.64 -2.86 -7.47
C LEU A 73 12.76 -3.60 -8.22
N VAL A 74 13.10 -3.19 -9.44
CA VAL A 74 14.19 -3.79 -10.22
C VAL A 74 15.53 -3.55 -9.53
N ASP A 75 15.78 -2.35 -9.01
CA ASP A 75 17.02 -2.00 -8.30
C ASP A 75 17.20 -2.84 -7.00
N LEU A 76 16.09 -3.30 -6.39
CA LEU A 76 16.11 -4.17 -5.19
C LEU A 76 16.13 -5.66 -5.52
N ALA A 77 15.73 -6.05 -6.71
CA ALA A 77 15.64 -7.46 -7.11
C ALA A 77 17.04 -8.05 -7.40
N PRO A 78 17.27 -9.35 -7.11
CA PRO A 78 18.50 -9.99 -7.53
C PRO A 78 18.55 -10.18 -9.05
N GLU A 79 19.76 -10.10 -9.62
CA GLU A 79 20.01 -10.43 -11.02
C GLU A 79 19.56 -11.88 -11.37
N PRO A 80 18.94 -12.16 -12.52
CA PRO A 80 18.65 -11.27 -13.64
C PRO A 80 17.20 -10.76 -13.69
N LEU A 81 16.56 -10.48 -12.53
CA LEU A 81 15.16 -10.04 -12.47
C LEU A 81 15.05 -8.56 -12.84
N ASP A 82 14.82 -8.29 -14.10
CA ASP A 82 14.81 -6.95 -14.69
C ASP A 82 13.41 -6.48 -15.16
N ARG A 83 12.36 -7.28 -14.88
CA ARG A 83 10.99 -7.02 -15.33
C ARG A 83 10.00 -7.13 -14.20
N VAL A 84 9.02 -6.24 -14.21
CA VAL A 84 7.94 -6.20 -13.19
C VAL A 84 6.59 -6.29 -13.88
N PHE A 85 5.73 -7.17 -13.38
CA PHE A 85 4.32 -7.22 -13.71
C PHE A 85 3.53 -6.74 -12.49
N LEU A 86 2.76 -5.67 -12.65
CA LEU A 86 1.91 -5.13 -11.59
C LEU A 86 0.56 -5.87 -11.57
N ALA A 87 0.17 -6.37 -10.40
CA ALA A 87 -1.09 -7.06 -10.17
C ALA A 87 -1.84 -6.37 -9.01
N ASP A 88 -3.16 -6.41 -9.07
CA ASP A 88 -4.04 -5.77 -8.08
C ASP A 88 -4.27 -6.61 -6.81
N SER A 89 -3.84 -7.87 -6.81
CA SER A 89 -3.93 -8.73 -5.65
C SER A 89 -2.86 -9.84 -5.66
N GLY A 90 -2.56 -10.39 -4.49
CA GLY A 90 -1.66 -11.54 -4.36
C GLY A 90 -2.16 -12.76 -5.13
N SER A 91 -3.47 -13.01 -5.16
CA SER A 91 -4.07 -14.12 -5.90
C SER A 91 -3.81 -14.01 -7.40
N VAL A 92 -4.00 -12.82 -7.99
CA VAL A 92 -3.69 -12.56 -9.40
C VAL A 92 -2.19 -12.66 -9.66
N GLY A 93 -1.35 -12.14 -8.77
CA GLY A 93 0.10 -12.27 -8.87
C GLY A 93 0.57 -13.72 -8.89
N VAL A 94 0.02 -14.59 -8.04
CA VAL A 94 0.30 -16.03 -8.01
C VAL A 94 -0.17 -16.70 -9.31
N GLU A 95 -1.38 -16.39 -9.79
CA GLU A 95 -1.88 -16.96 -11.05
C GLU A 95 -1.01 -16.59 -12.25
N VAL A 96 -0.58 -15.33 -12.33
CA VAL A 96 0.35 -14.88 -13.37
C VAL A 96 1.69 -15.61 -13.28
N SER A 97 2.24 -15.76 -12.06
CA SER A 97 3.49 -16.50 -11.84
C SER A 97 3.40 -17.95 -12.29
N LEU A 98 2.30 -18.61 -12.02
CA LEU A 98 2.06 -20.00 -12.47
C LEU A 98 1.95 -20.10 -14.00
N LYS A 99 1.38 -19.09 -14.66
CA LYS A 99 1.31 -19.06 -16.12
C LYS A 99 2.66 -18.78 -16.77
N LEU A 100 3.50 -17.96 -16.12
CA LEU A 100 4.86 -17.68 -16.61
C LEU A 100 5.81 -18.87 -16.45
N ALA A 101 5.56 -19.74 -15.47
CA ALA A 101 6.38 -20.92 -15.19
C ALA A 101 6.07 -22.14 -16.09
N ARG A 102 5.07 -22.06 -16.96
CA ARG A 102 4.68 -23.10 -17.91
C ARG A 102 5.36 -22.94 -19.25
#